data_d1a7d5be5a6718deb15daae24bec5c05
#
_entry.id   d1a7d5be5a6718deb15daae24bec5c05
#
_cell.length_a   1.000
_cell.length_b   1.000
_cell.length_c   1.000
_cell.angle_alpha   90.00
_cell.angle_beta   90.00
_cell.angle_gamma   90.00
#
_symmetry.space_group_name_H-M   'P 1'
#
loop_
_entity.id
_entity.type
_entity.pdbx_description
1 polymer ?
#
loop_
_entity_poly.entity_id
_entity_poly.type
_entity_poly.pdbx_seq_one_letter_code
_entity_poly.pdbx_strand_id
1 'polypeptide(L)'
;MKSKKLSEVIIKNFKSNGFVLSEPDVLLDSEYIIERSGEKLRSSMLTFENEDGKTMCLRPDLTVASCINYLKKKTNSKIYYSGQAYRRSNNKNLSFINEQLGIEILGSKNQI
;
A
#
# COMPACT_ATOMS: atom_id res chain seq x y z
N MET A 1 -21.20 -6.05 4.87
CA MET A 1 -22.41 -5.67 4.25
C MET A 1 -22.51 -4.21 3.93
N LYS A 2 -22.82 -3.32 4.90
CA LYS A 2 -22.85 -1.88 4.59
C LYS A 2 -21.51 -1.36 4.09
N SER A 3 -20.41 -1.82 4.70
CA SER A 3 -19.06 -1.40 4.31
C SER A 3 -18.70 -1.84 2.90
N LYS A 4 -19.14 -3.04 2.50
CA LYS A 4 -18.89 -3.55 1.15
C LYS A 4 -19.64 -2.75 0.10
N LYS A 5 -20.91 -2.42 0.36
CA LYS A 5 -21.70 -1.59 -0.53
C LYS A 5 -21.10 -0.20 -0.69
N LEU A 6 -20.65 0.37 0.42
CA LEU A 6 -20.01 1.69 0.40
C LEU A 6 -18.73 1.66 -0.42
N SER A 7 -17.92 0.63 -0.24
CA SER A 7 -16.68 0.47 -1.00
C SER A 7 -16.96 0.36 -2.50
N GLU A 8 -17.99 -0.39 -2.88
CA GLU A 8 -18.37 -0.53 -4.29
C GLU A 8 -18.77 0.81 -4.91
N VAL A 9 -19.51 1.63 -4.17
CA VAL A 9 -19.94 2.95 -4.64
C VAL A 9 -18.71 3.86 -4.80
N ILE A 10 -17.82 3.84 -3.83
CA ILE A 10 -16.61 4.67 -3.88
C ILE A 10 -15.73 4.26 -5.07
N ILE A 11 -15.53 2.97 -5.26
CA ILE A 11 -14.70 2.45 -6.36
C ILE A 11 -15.31 2.85 -7.71
N LYS A 12 -16.62 2.75 -7.83
CA LYS A 12 -17.31 3.17 -9.06
C LYS A 12 -17.06 4.64 -9.35
N ASN A 13 -17.09 5.47 -8.31
CA ASN A 13 -16.79 6.89 -8.43
C ASN A 13 -15.35 7.12 -8.89
N PHE A 14 -14.38 6.39 -8.32
CA PHE A 14 -12.98 6.50 -8.73
C PHE A 14 -12.82 6.16 -10.21
N LYS A 15 -13.42 5.06 -10.64
CA LYS A 15 -13.34 4.63 -12.04
C LYS A 15 -13.93 5.68 -12.98
N SER A 16 -15.07 6.27 -12.62
CA SER A 16 -15.72 7.26 -13.47
C SER A 16 -14.92 8.56 -13.56
N ASN A 17 -14.01 8.80 -12.63
CA ASN A 17 -13.11 9.96 -12.64
C ASN A 17 -11.73 9.65 -13.23
N GLY A 18 -11.59 8.50 -13.88
CA GLY A 18 -10.38 8.17 -14.60
C GLY A 18 -9.28 7.50 -13.78
N PHE A 19 -9.59 7.07 -12.56
CA PHE A 19 -8.63 6.34 -11.74
C PHE A 19 -8.63 4.86 -12.12
N VAL A 20 -7.44 4.28 -12.18
CA VAL A 20 -7.25 2.89 -12.58
C VAL A 20 -6.76 2.08 -11.39
N LEU A 21 -7.27 0.85 -11.25
CA LEU A 21 -6.87 -0.02 -10.15
C LEU A 21 -5.37 -0.30 -10.16
N SER A 22 -4.74 -0.08 -9.03
CA SER A 22 -3.35 -0.46 -8.79
C SER A 22 -3.35 -1.74 -7.96
N GLU A 23 -2.51 -2.70 -8.37
CA GLU A 23 -2.35 -3.95 -7.63
C GLU A 23 -0.88 -4.11 -7.23
N PRO A 24 -0.44 -3.38 -6.21
CA PRO A 24 0.96 -3.45 -5.79
C PRO A 24 1.27 -4.80 -5.14
N ASP A 25 2.55 -5.14 -5.11
CA ASP A 25 3.01 -6.38 -4.51
C ASP A 25 2.70 -6.40 -3.01
N VAL A 26 2.37 -7.59 -2.52
CA VAL A 26 2.14 -7.82 -1.09
C VAL A 26 3.47 -7.87 -0.33
N LEU A 27 4.49 -8.47 -0.96
CA LEU A 27 5.81 -8.64 -0.36
C LEU A 27 6.77 -7.62 -0.96
N LEU A 28 7.41 -6.85 -0.09
CA LEU A 28 8.28 -5.76 -0.49
C LEU A 28 9.63 -5.85 0.22
N ASP A 29 10.63 -5.22 -0.38
CA ASP A 29 11.95 -5.08 0.22
C ASP A 29 11.84 -4.14 1.42
N SER A 30 12.12 -4.68 2.60
CA SER A 30 11.99 -3.97 3.87
C SER A 30 12.84 -2.70 3.93
N GLU A 31 14.12 -2.80 3.55
CA GLU A 31 15.02 -1.65 3.64
C GLU A 31 14.66 -0.55 2.64
N TYR A 32 14.14 -0.94 1.49
CA TYR A 32 13.68 0.03 0.49
C TYR A 32 12.55 0.90 1.03
N ILE A 33 11.63 0.27 1.77
CA ILE A 33 10.51 0.99 2.38
C ILE A 33 10.98 1.91 3.49
N ILE A 34 11.85 1.40 4.37
CA ILE A 34 12.35 2.17 5.51
C ILE A 34 13.14 3.39 5.03
N GLU A 35 13.93 3.22 4.01
CA GLU A 35 14.70 4.30 3.42
C GLU A 35 13.80 5.47 2.96
N ARG A 36 12.61 5.15 2.47
CA ARG A 36 11.67 6.16 1.98
C ARG A 36 10.68 6.65 3.02
N SER A 37 10.31 5.80 3.96
CA SER A 37 9.23 6.10 4.92
C SER A 37 9.72 6.40 6.33
N GLY A 38 11.00 6.18 6.58
CA GLY A 38 11.60 6.47 7.87
C GLY A 38 11.71 5.26 8.79
N GLU A 39 12.66 5.36 9.71
CA GLU A 39 13.04 4.27 10.60
C GLU A 39 11.94 3.86 11.57
N LYS A 40 11.04 4.78 11.92
CA LYS A 40 9.95 4.50 12.85
C LYS A 40 9.02 3.38 12.35
N LEU A 41 8.93 3.22 11.03
CA LEU A 41 8.07 2.22 10.44
C LEU A 41 8.57 0.80 10.74
N ARG A 42 9.88 0.63 10.94
CA ARG A 42 10.51 -0.67 11.16
C ARG A 42 9.83 -1.48 12.27
N SER A 43 9.51 -0.84 13.39
CA SER A 43 8.91 -1.53 14.54
C SER A 43 7.50 -2.03 14.29
N SER A 44 6.80 -1.47 13.32
CA SER A 44 5.43 -1.88 13.01
C SER A 44 5.33 -2.82 11.81
N MET A 45 6.45 -3.10 11.15
CA MET A 45 6.47 -3.97 9.98
C MET A 45 6.51 -5.45 10.35
N LEU A 46 5.82 -6.26 9.55
CA LEU A 46 5.92 -7.71 9.65
C LEU A 46 6.96 -8.17 8.64
N THR A 47 8.09 -8.63 9.13
CA THR A 47 9.24 -8.94 8.28
C THR A 47 9.61 -10.42 8.34
N PHE A 48 10.28 -10.86 7.28
CA PHE A 48 10.84 -12.20 7.22
C PHE A 48 12.06 -12.16 6.29
N GLU A 49 12.90 -13.18 6.40
CA GLU A 49 14.08 -13.31 5.55
C GLU A 49 13.77 -14.26 4.41
N ASN A 50 14.07 -13.85 3.18
CA ASN A 50 13.83 -14.71 2.02
C ASN A 50 15.01 -15.67 1.79
N GLU A 51 14.92 -16.48 0.72
CA GLU A 51 15.92 -17.49 0.39
C GLU A 51 17.32 -16.92 0.20
N ASP A 52 17.42 -15.68 -0.25
CA ASP A 52 18.68 -15.00 -0.51
C ASP A 52 19.21 -14.24 0.71
N GLY A 53 18.59 -14.40 1.85
CA GLY A 53 18.99 -13.71 3.07
C GLY A 53 18.56 -12.25 3.13
N LYS A 54 17.67 -11.83 2.25
CA LYS A 54 17.20 -10.46 2.19
C LYS A 54 15.96 -10.30 3.07
N THR A 55 15.91 -9.20 3.83
CA THR A 55 14.76 -8.93 4.69
C THR A 55 13.62 -8.36 3.86
N MET A 56 12.52 -9.09 3.85
CA MET A 56 11.29 -8.71 3.17
C MET A 56 10.24 -8.36 4.19
N CYS A 57 9.20 -7.65 3.76
CA CYS A 57 8.07 -7.36 4.63
C CYS A 57 6.76 -7.51 3.89
N LEU A 58 5.68 -7.70 4.65
CA LEU A 58 4.34 -7.55 4.13
C LEU A 58 4.07 -6.06 4.00
N ARG A 59 3.46 -5.64 2.91
CA ARG A 59 3.23 -4.21 2.66
C ARG A 59 2.52 -3.59 3.85
N PRO A 60 3.13 -2.56 4.48
CA PRO A 60 2.54 -1.94 5.67
C PRO A 60 1.49 -0.90 5.32
N ASP A 61 1.43 -0.52 4.04
CA ASP A 61 0.64 0.62 3.61
C ASP A 61 0.48 0.53 2.09
N LEU A 62 -0.74 0.67 1.60
CA LEU A 62 -1.00 0.58 0.15
C LEU A 62 -0.54 1.82 -0.61
N THR A 63 -0.47 2.97 0.05
CA THR A 63 0.07 4.17 -0.58
C THR A 63 1.53 3.98 -0.94
N VAL A 64 2.34 3.54 0.02
CA VAL A 64 3.77 3.29 -0.20
C VAL A 64 3.97 2.19 -1.24
N ALA A 65 3.22 1.10 -1.11
CA ALA A 65 3.33 -0.03 -2.05
C ALA A 65 2.96 0.40 -3.47
N SER A 66 1.95 1.24 -3.62
CA SER A 66 1.54 1.74 -4.93
C SER A 66 2.58 2.68 -5.53
N CYS A 67 3.21 3.51 -4.72
CA CYS A 67 4.31 4.38 -5.18
C CYS A 67 5.49 3.56 -5.68
N ILE A 68 5.86 2.51 -4.95
CA ILE A 68 6.94 1.62 -5.36
C ILE A 68 6.60 0.93 -6.68
N ASN A 69 5.36 0.45 -6.79
CA ASN A 69 4.88 -0.19 -8.02
C ASN A 69 4.97 0.77 -9.21
N TYR A 70 4.56 2.02 -9.02
CA TYR A 70 4.64 3.03 -10.06
C TYR A 70 6.09 3.28 -10.49
N LEU A 71 7.01 3.42 -9.54
CA LEU A 71 8.42 3.67 -9.84
C LEU A 71 9.07 2.52 -10.60
N LYS A 72 8.68 1.29 -10.30
CA LYS A 72 9.25 0.11 -10.95
C LYS A 72 8.64 -0.19 -12.31
N LYS A 73 7.32 -0.06 -12.43
CA LYS A 73 6.57 -0.53 -13.60
C LYS A 73 6.02 0.58 -14.48
N LYS A 74 6.17 1.82 -14.07
CA LYS A 74 5.63 2.98 -14.82
C LYS A 74 4.15 2.81 -15.13
N THR A 75 3.38 2.45 -14.12
CA THR A 75 1.94 2.27 -14.23
C THR A 75 1.23 3.61 -14.44
N ASN A 76 -0.11 3.57 -14.53
CA ASN A 76 -0.90 4.79 -14.66
C ASN A 76 -0.65 5.71 -13.47
N SER A 77 -0.64 7.03 -13.73
CA SER A 77 -0.38 8.03 -12.70
C SER A 77 -1.60 8.33 -11.83
N LYS A 78 -2.81 8.09 -12.35
CA LYS A 78 -4.06 8.24 -11.58
C LYS A 78 -4.53 6.84 -11.20
N ILE A 79 -4.33 6.47 -9.94
CA ILE A 79 -4.64 5.12 -9.49
C ILE A 79 -5.56 5.15 -8.28
N TYR A 80 -6.35 4.09 -8.14
CA TYR A 80 -6.98 3.81 -6.88
C TYR A 80 -6.49 2.45 -6.39
N TYR A 81 -6.54 2.25 -5.08
CA TYR A 81 -6.16 0.97 -4.49
C TYR A 81 -7.24 0.52 -3.51
N SER A 82 -7.39 -0.78 -3.41
CA SER A 82 -8.29 -1.41 -2.46
C SER A 82 -7.64 -2.73 -2.08
N GLY A 83 -7.39 -2.93 -0.82
CA GLY A 83 -6.75 -4.16 -0.38
C GLY A 83 -6.32 -4.10 1.07
N GLN A 84 -5.50 -5.07 1.44
CA GLN A 84 -5.06 -5.22 2.81
C GLN A 84 -3.62 -4.75 2.99
N ALA A 85 -3.39 -4.06 4.09
CA ALA A 85 -2.07 -3.70 4.57
C ALA A 85 -1.83 -4.42 5.89
N TYR A 86 -0.56 -4.64 6.24
CA TYR A 86 -0.21 -5.50 7.36
C TYR A 86 0.78 -4.79 8.26
N ARG A 87 0.38 -4.56 9.50
CA ARG A 87 1.22 -3.92 10.51
C ARG A 87 1.06 -4.60 11.85
N ARG A 88 2.13 -4.60 12.62
CA ARG A 88 2.05 -4.99 14.02
C ARG A 88 1.25 -3.94 14.77
N SER A 89 0.48 -4.39 15.74
CA SER A 89 -0.23 -3.51 16.65
C SER A 89 0.29 -3.73 18.07
N ASN A 90 0.47 -2.64 18.81
CA ASN A 90 0.81 -2.71 20.23
C ASN A 90 -0.43 -3.05 21.07
N ASN A 91 -1.59 -2.94 20.48
CA ASN A 91 -2.85 -3.27 21.15
C ASN A 91 -3.28 -4.66 20.73
N LYS A 92 -3.37 -5.59 21.70
CA LYS A 92 -3.74 -6.97 21.45
C LYS A 92 -5.13 -7.14 20.82
N ASN A 93 -5.97 -6.14 20.96
CA ASN A 93 -7.33 -6.17 20.43
C ASN A 93 -7.42 -5.69 18.98
N LEU A 94 -6.32 -5.19 18.42
CA LEU A 94 -6.31 -4.72 17.05
C LEU A 94 -5.74 -5.77 16.11
N SER A 95 -6.33 -5.86 14.93
CA SER A 95 -5.89 -6.78 13.90
C SER A 95 -4.55 -6.32 13.32
N PHE A 96 -3.73 -7.29 12.88
CA PHE A 96 -2.53 -7.02 12.08
C PHE A 96 -2.88 -6.62 10.65
N ILE A 97 -4.11 -6.87 10.25
CA ILE A 97 -4.58 -6.64 8.88
C ILE A 97 -5.49 -5.42 8.88
N ASN A 98 -5.17 -4.48 8.01
CA ASN A 98 -5.96 -3.25 7.84
C ASN A 98 -6.43 -3.16 6.40
N GLU A 99 -7.72 -2.94 6.21
CA GLU A 99 -8.27 -2.71 4.88
C GLU A 99 -8.07 -1.24 4.52
N GLN A 100 -7.58 -1.01 3.31
CA GLN A 100 -7.33 0.35 2.83
C GLN A 100 -7.97 0.55 1.47
N LEU A 101 -8.53 1.72 1.29
CA LEU A 101 -9.15 2.14 0.03
C LEU A 101 -8.79 3.61 -0.17
N GLY A 102 -8.22 3.93 -1.31
CA GLY A 102 -7.83 5.30 -1.55
C GLY A 102 -7.40 5.55 -2.99
N ILE A 103 -7.00 6.78 -3.24
CA ILE A 103 -6.52 7.20 -4.55
C ILE A 103 -5.20 7.94 -4.42
N GLU A 104 -4.42 7.90 -5.50
CA GLU A 104 -3.17 8.63 -5.61
C GLU A 104 -3.02 9.19 -7.02
N ILE A 105 -2.42 10.36 -7.12
CA ILE A 105 -1.98 10.93 -8.38
C ILE A 105 -0.47 10.98 -8.32
N LEU A 106 0.20 10.15 -9.10
CA LEU A 106 1.64 9.93 -9.04
C LEU A 106 2.33 10.62 -10.21
N GLY A 107 3.58 11.01 -10.00
CA GLY A 107 4.40 11.60 -11.06
C GLY A 107 4.02 13.03 -11.43
N SER A 108 3.16 13.67 -10.65
CA SER A 108 2.81 15.07 -10.85
C SER A 108 3.96 15.98 -10.39
N LYS A 109 4.11 17.12 -11.08
CA LYS A 109 5.10 18.13 -10.69
C LYS A 109 4.89 18.67 -9.28
N ASN A 110 3.67 18.55 -8.77
CA ASN A 110 3.30 19.04 -7.45
C ASN A 110 3.50 18.04 -6.33
N GLN A 111 4.04 16.87 -6.64
CA GLN A 111 4.23 15.77 -5.69
C GLN A 111 5.68 15.64 -5.25
N ILE A 112 6.37 16.70 -5.16
CA ILE A 112 7.77 16.66 -4.73
C ILE A 112 7.86 16.81 -3.22
#